data_663189048cf4c36c0505e4f63eab94f5
#
_entry.id   663189048cf4c36c0505e4f63eab94f5
#
_cell.length_a   1.000
_cell.length_b   1.000
_cell.length_c   1.000
_cell.angle_alpha   90.00
_cell.angle_beta   90.00
_cell.angle_gamma   90.00
#
_symmetry.space_group_name_H-M   'P 1'
#
loop_
_entity.id
_entity.type
_entity.pdbx_description
1 polymer ?
#
loop_
_entity_poly.entity_id
_entity_poly.type
_entity_poly.pdbx_seq_one_letter_code
_entity_poly.pdbx_strand_id
1 'polypeptide(L)'
;MASLEGRTALVAGASRGIGEYMAKYLASAGAKVAVAARTTEVTDKRLPGTIHTVSDAINEQGGTAIPVVMNMRDPESIAAGVSETVEQFGSLDIVVNNAAILVPGSLESVLDRHIDLIWQVDLRGPLLLMKHALPHLQKA
;
A
#
# COMPACT_ATOMS: atom_id res chain seq x y z
N MET A 1 -10.98 21.62 2.48
CA MET A 1 -10.58 20.19 2.57
C MET A 1 -10.31 19.90 4.05
N ALA A 2 -10.73 18.76 4.57
CA ALA A 2 -10.40 18.40 5.95
C ALA A 2 -8.88 18.20 6.07
N SER A 3 -8.25 18.78 7.10
CA SER A 3 -6.82 18.59 7.36
C SER A 3 -6.59 17.20 7.94
N LEU A 4 -5.55 16.52 7.42
CA LEU A 4 -5.03 15.25 7.94
C LEU A 4 -3.70 15.44 8.68
N GLU A 5 -3.39 16.66 9.10
CA GLU A 5 -2.20 16.94 9.89
C GLU A 5 -2.14 16.06 11.14
N GLY A 6 -0.97 15.48 11.39
CA GLY A 6 -0.75 14.55 12.49
C GLY A 6 -1.25 13.12 12.25
N ARG A 7 -1.94 12.86 11.15
CA ARG A 7 -2.40 11.51 10.79
C ARG A 7 -1.35 10.76 9.96
N THR A 8 -1.31 9.45 10.14
CA THR A 8 -0.46 8.55 9.37
C THR A 8 -1.32 7.61 8.54
N ALA A 9 -1.02 7.54 7.25
CA ALA A 9 -1.70 6.66 6.29
C ALA A 9 -0.74 5.62 5.71
N LEU A 10 -1.19 4.37 5.62
CA LEU A 10 -0.53 3.32 4.85
C LEU A 10 -1.37 3.03 3.61
N VAL A 11 -0.78 3.13 2.41
CA VAL A 11 -1.45 2.88 1.14
C VAL A 11 -0.82 1.67 0.46
N ALA A 12 -1.53 0.54 0.47
CA ALA A 12 -1.09 -0.68 -0.19
C ALA A 12 -1.35 -0.62 -1.71
N GLY A 13 -0.35 -1.00 -2.51
CA GLY A 13 -0.43 -0.90 -3.97
C GLY A 13 -0.20 0.52 -4.50
N ALA A 14 0.66 1.29 -3.83
CA ALA A 14 0.84 2.71 -4.09
C ALA A 14 1.98 3.06 -5.06
N SER A 15 2.61 2.09 -5.71
CA SER A 15 3.73 2.35 -6.64
C SER A 15 3.30 3.01 -7.95
N ARG A 16 2.01 3.00 -8.28
CA ARG A 16 1.44 3.57 -9.52
C ARG A 16 -0.08 3.69 -9.46
N GLY A 17 -0.66 4.34 -10.49
CA GLY A 17 -2.11 4.37 -10.73
C GLY A 17 -2.92 4.98 -9.60
N ILE A 18 -4.02 4.33 -9.25
CA ILE A 18 -4.96 4.81 -8.23
C ILE A 18 -4.29 4.92 -6.86
N GLY A 19 -3.48 3.92 -6.48
CA GLY A 19 -2.77 3.94 -5.20
C GLY A 19 -1.76 5.08 -5.08
N GLU A 20 -1.01 5.37 -6.15
CA GLU A 20 -0.13 6.54 -6.21
C GLU A 20 -0.91 7.85 -6.04
N TYR A 21 -2.03 7.98 -6.78
CA TYR A 21 -2.88 9.17 -6.67
C TYR A 21 -3.41 9.36 -5.24
N MET A 22 -3.91 8.28 -4.61
CA MET A 22 -4.38 8.31 -3.23
C MET A 22 -3.29 8.71 -2.24
N ALA A 23 -2.07 8.15 -2.41
CA ALA A 23 -0.93 8.48 -1.56
C ALA A 23 -0.58 9.97 -1.66
N LYS A 24 -0.48 10.51 -2.87
CA LYS A 24 -0.22 11.94 -3.12
C LYS A 24 -1.33 12.83 -2.56
N TYR A 25 -2.60 12.41 -2.73
CA TYR A 25 -3.75 13.17 -2.22
C TYR A 25 -3.77 13.24 -0.69
N LEU A 26 -3.55 12.11 0.00
CA LEU A 26 -3.48 12.06 1.46
C LEU A 26 -2.32 12.92 2.00
N ALA A 27 -1.16 12.85 1.34
CA ALA A 27 -0.02 13.69 1.70
C ALA A 27 -0.31 15.19 1.50
N SER A 28 -0.99 15.57 0.40
CA SER A 28 -1.38 16.97 0.16
C SER A 28 -2.40 17.48 1.18
N ALA A 29 -3.16 16.59 1.82
CA ALA A 29 -4.05 16.91 2.93
C ALA A 29 -3.34 16.98 4.30
N GLY A 30 -2.03 16.72 4.35
CA GLY A 30 -1.21 16.84 5.56
C GLY A 30 -0.87 15.51 6.25
N ALA A 31 -1.30 14.36 5.72
CA ALA A 31 -0.95 13.07 6.29
C ALA A 31 0.52 12.70 6.01
N LYS A 32 1.14 11.98 6.95
CA LYS A 32 2.35 11.21 6.70
C LYS A 32 1.96 9.93 5.96
N VAL A 33 2.65 9.55 4.89
CA VAL A 33 2.20 8.44 4.03
C VAL A 33 3.27 7.37 3.87
N ALA A 34 2.94 6.14 4.24
CA ALA A 34 3.68 4.95 3.87
C ALA A 34 3.22 4.48 2.48
N VAL A 35 4.09 4.62 1.48
CA VAL A 35 3.88 4.19 0.10
C VAL A 35 4.27 2.72 -0.01
N ALA A 36 3.29 1.83 0.09
CA ALA A 36 3.53 0.39 0.22
C ALA A 36 3.23 -0.37 -1.08
N ALA A 37 4.19 -1.13 -1.57
CA ALA A 37 4.05 -2.08 -2.68
C ALA A 37 5.29 -2.98 -2.78
N ARG A 38 5.25 -3.94 -3.71
CA ARG A 38 6.40 -4.80 -4.03
C ARG A 38 7.44 -4.12 -4.93
N THR A 39 7.01 -3.13 -5.72
CA THR A 39 7.80 -2.56 -6.82
C THR A 39 8.82 -1.57 -6.28
N THR A 40 10.06 -2.00 -6.18
CA THR A 40 11.22 -1.18 -5.80
C THR A 40 11.99 -0.65 -7.00
N GLU A 41 11.89 -1.36 -8.15
CA GLU A 41 12.55 -1.03 -9.42
C GLU A 41 11.56 -1.19 -10.58
N VAL A 42 11.77 -0.41 -11.64
CA VAL A 42 10.97 -0.53 -12.87
C VAL A 42 11.47 -1.72 -13.69
N THR A 43 10.74 -2.83 -13.68
CA THR A 43 11.04 -4.04 -14.46
C THR A 43 10.33 -4.07 -15.81
N ASP A 44 9.19 -3.38 -15.93
CA ASP A 44 8.42 -3.22 -17.18
C ASP A 44 8.23 -1.73 -17.48
N LYS A 45 8.82 -1.26 -18.59
CA LYS A 45 8.72 0.16 -19.01
C LYS A 45 7.29 0.63 -19.29
N ARG A 46 6.36 -0.30 -19.55
CA ARG A 46 4.93 0.01 -19.73
C ARG A 46 4.23 0.31 -18.41
N LEU A 47 4.84 -0.11 -17.30
CA LEU A 47 4.32 0.06 -15.94
C LEU A 47 5.34 0.85 -15.10
N PRO A 48 5.58 2.12 -15.41
CA PRO A 48 6.51 2.96 -14.65
C PRO A 48 5.97 3.20 -13.24
N GLY A 49 6.88 3.53 -12.33
CA GLY A 49 6.55 3.86 -10.95
C GLY A 49 7.02 2.79 -9.98
N THR A 50 7.59 3.27 -8.89
CA THR A 50 8.07 2.47 -7.77
C THR A 50 7.62 3.12 -6.46
N ILE A 51 7.75 2.41 -5.34
CA ILE A 51 7.52 2.99 -4.02
C ILE A 51 8.47 4.17 -3.75
N HIS A 52 9.69 4.13 -4.30
CA HIS A 52 10.68 5.21 -4.16
C HIS A 52 10.28 6.45 -4.98
N THR A 53 9.95 6.30 -6.26
CA THR A 53 9.57 7.44 -7.11
C THR A 53 8.34 8.17 -6.59
N VAL A 54 7.37 7.44 -6.02
CA VAL A 54 6.16 8.05 -5.45
C VAL A 54 6.45 8.75 -4.12
N SER A 55 7.22 8.14 -3.22
CA SER A 55 7.58 8.78 -1.95
C SER A 55 8.47 10.00 -2.16
N ASP A 56 9.43 9.92 -3.09
CA ASP A 56 10.30 11.07 -3.43
C ASP A 56 9.47 12.23 -3.99
N ALA A 57 8.54 11.96 -4.92
CA ALA A 57 7.65 12.97 -5.48
C ALA A 57 6.77 13.67 -4.41
N ILE A 58 6.30 12.92 -3.40
CA ILE A 58 5.56 13.48 -2.27
C ILE A 58 6.46 14.40 -1.44
N ASN A 59 7.67 13.94 -1.12
CA ASN A 59 8.62 14.70 -0.30
C ASN A 59 9.12 15.97 -1.02
N GLU A 60 9.37 15.92 -2.32
CA GLU A 60 9.75 17.08 -3.15
C GLU A 60 8.64 18.15 -3.19
N GLN A 61 7.38 17.76 -3.04
CA GLN A 61 6.23 18.68 -2.96
C GLN A 61 5.96 19.19 -1.54
N GLY A 62 6.84 18.90 -0.59
CA GLY A 62 6.71 19.35 0.81
C GLY A 62 5.83 18.47 1.69
N GLY A 63 5.40 17.31 1.20
CA GLY A 63 4.73 16.28 2.00
C GLY A 63 5.72 15.44 2.83
N THR A 64 5.22 14.41 3.48
CA THR A 64 6.03 13.45 4.24
C THR A 64 5.65 12.03 3.83
N ALA A 65 6.56 11.31 3.19
CA ALA A 65 6.33 9.93 2.79
C ALA A 65 7.58 9.07 2.94
N ILE A 66 7.35 7.77 3.19
CA ILE A 66 8.38 6.73 3.17
C ILE A 66 7.99 5.62 2.21
N PRO A 67 8.95 4.99 1.52
CA PRO A 67 8.73 3.76 0.78
C PRO A 67 8.68 2.58 1.75
N VAL A 68 7.71 1.68 1.59
CA VAL A 68 7.56 0.46 2.39
C VAL A 68 7.41 -0.73 1.46
N VAL A 69 8.31 -1.70 1.56
CA VAL A 69 8.18 -2.95 0.78
C VAL A 69 7.08 -3.81 1.40
N MET A 70 6.04 -4.10 0.61
CA MET A 70 4.93 -4.93 1.06
C MET A 70 4.43 -5.84 -0.04
N ASN A 71 4.53 -7.15 0.19
CA ASN A 71 3.99 -8.18 -0.69
C ASN A 71 2.71 -8.75 -0.07
N MET A 72 1.56 -8.50 -0.71
CA MET A 72 0.25 -8.96 -0.22
C MET A 72 0.08 -10.48 -0.21
N ARG A 73 0.98 -11.23 -0.84
CA ARG A 73 1.02 -12.70 -0.78
C ARG A 73 1.74 -13.23 0.46
N ASP A 74 2.60 -12.41 1.06
CA ASP A 74 3.49 -12.82 2.15
C ASP A 74 3.01 -12.24 3.48
N PRO A 75 2.50 -13.09 4.40
CA PRO A 75 2.03 -12.65 5.72
C PRO A 75 3.11 -11.91 6.53
N GLU A 76 4.37 -12.33 6.45
CA GLU A 76 5.47 -11.70 7.18
C GLU A 76 5.79 -10.30 6.61
N SER A 77 5.76 -10.16 5.27
CA SER A 77 5.96 -8.88 4.61
C SER A 77 4.85 -7.87 4.98
N ILE A 78 3.61 -8.32 5.08
CA ILE A 78 2.49 -7.48 5.51
C ILE A 78 2.67 -7.01 6.95
N ALA A 79 2.98 -7.91 7.86
CA ALA A 79 3.22 -7.58 9.27
C ALA A 79 4.39 -6.61 9.42
N ALA A 80 5.50 -6.87 8.72
CA ALA A 80 6.69 -6.01 8.72
C ALA A 80 6.38 -4.60 8.20
N GLY A 81 5.62 -4.48 7.11
CA GLY A 81 5.26 -3.18 6.54
C GLY A 81 4.38 -2.33 7.46
N VAL A 82 3.46 -2.94 8.19
CA VAL A 82 2.68 -2.25 9.24
C VAL A 82 3.59 -1.79 10.38
N SER A 83 4.47 -2.68 10.88
CA SER A 83 5.43 -2.33 11.95
C SER A 83 6.34 -1.18 11.54
N GLU A 84 6.94 -1.26 10.35
CA GLU A 84 7.82 -0.21 9.80
C GLU A 84 7.10 1.14 9.74
N THR A 85 5.85 1.16 9.26
CA THR A 85 5.04 2.39 9.21
C THR A 85 4.87 3.01 10.59
N VAL A 86 4.52 2.20 11.59
CA VAL A 86 4.32 2.65 12.96
C VAL A 86 5.63 3.09 13.62
N GLU A 87 6.73 2.36 13.40
CA GLU A 87 8.05 2.69 13.91
C GLU A 87 8.55 4.03 13.37
N GLN A 88 8.36 4.30 12.07
CA GLN A 88 8.82 5.52 11.42
C GLN A 88 7.97 6.76 11.77
N PHE A 89 6.67 6.58 11.89
CA PHE A 89 5.74 7.71 12.05
C PHE A 89 5.12 7.85 13.44
N GLY A 90 5.21 6.82 14.29
CA GLY A 90 4.70 6.79 15.65
C GLY A 90 3.23 6.39 15.78
N SER A 91 2.47 6.33 14.68
CA SER A 91 1.05 5.97 14.66
C SER A 91 0.63 5.35 13.34
N LEU A 92 -0.57 4.79 13.28
CA LEU A 92 -1.26 4.42 12.06
C LEU A 92 -2.75 4.71 12.23
N ASP A 93 -3.26 5.67 11.45
CA ASP A 93 -4.62 6.20 11.55
C ASP A 93 -5.50 5.79 10.37
N ILE A 94 -4.88 5.58 9.20
CA ILE A 94 -5.57 5.33 7.92
C ILE A 94 -4.89 4.17 7.21
N VAL A 95 -5.68 3.21 6.75
CA VAL A 95 -5.22 2.13 5.85
C VAL A 95 -6.02 2.18 4.57
N VAL A 96 -5.33 2.27 3.44
CA VAL A 96 -5.93 2.15 2.11
C VAL A 96 -5.54 0.81 1.51
N ASN A 97 -6.49 -0.09 1.43
CA ASN A 97 -6.34 -1.42 0.90
C ASN A 97 -6.65 -1.42 -0.60
N ASN A 98 -5.68 -0.99 -1.42
CA ASN A 98 -5.84 -0.81 -2.86
C ASN A 98 -5.09 -1.85 -3.70
N ALA A 99 -4.10 -2.54 -3.13
CA ALA A 99 -3.37 -3.57 -3.85
C ALA A 99 -4.31 -4.70 -4.30
N ALA A 100 -4.29 -5.00 -5.58
CA ALA A 100 -5.09 -6.07 -6.18
C ALA A 100 -4.41 -6.61 -7.45
N ILE A 101 -4.87 -7.75 -7.89
CA ILE A 101 -4.54 -8.34 -9.20
C ILE A 101 -5.81 -8.66 -9.95
N LEU A 102 -5.69 -8.71 -11.28
CA LEU A 102 -6.74 -9.19 -12.16
C LEU A 102 -6.17 -10.28 -13.08
N VAL A 103 -6.83 -11.41 -13.10
CA VAL A 103 -6.54 -12.48 -14.08
C VAL A 103 -7.75 -12.58 -15.03
N PRO A 104 -7.61 -12.16 -16.30
CA PRO A 104 -8.70 -12.25 -17.26
C PRO A 104 -8.94 -13.70 -17.68
N GLY A 105 -10.18 -14.05 -17.95
CA GLY A 105 -10.59 -15.36 -18.42
C GLY A 105 -11.98 -15.75 -17.95
N SER A 106 -12.50 -16.87 -18.48
CA SER A 106 -13.72 -17.49 -17.99
C SER A 106 -13.41 -18.44 -16.83
N LEU A 107 -14.43 -18.82 -16.06
CA LEU A 107 -14.28 -19.82 -15.00
C LEU A 107 -13.75 -21.15 -15.52
N GLU A 108 -14.12 -21.54 -16.75
CA GLU A 108 -13.68 -22.78 -17.38
C GLU A 108 -12.19 -22.76 -17.79
N SER A 109 -11.64 -21.57 -18.08
CA SER A 109 -10.27 -21.40 -18.57
C SER A 109 -9.26 -20.95 -17.51
N VAL A 110 -9.73 -20.47 -16.35
CA VAL A 110 -8.84 -20.02 -15.28
C VAL A 110 -8.09 -21.20 -14.67
N LEU A 111 -6.79 -21.05 -14.47
CA LEU A 111 -5.96 -22.08 -13.85
C LEU A 111 -6.05 -22.01 -12.32
N ASP A 112 -5.96 -23.17 -11.66
CA ASP A 112 -6.01 -23.26 -10.19
C ASP A 112 -5.00 -22.32 -9.53
N ARG A 113 -3.77 -22.24 -10.06
CA ARG A 113 -2.75 -21.31 -9.56
C ARG A 113 -3.16 -19.83 -9.62
N HIS A 114 -4.04 -19.46 -10.56
CA HIS A 114 -4.56 -18.09 -10.67
C HIS A 114 -5.65 -17.84 -9.63
N ILE A 115 -6.47 -18.84 -9.34
CA ILE A 115 -7.46 -18.79 -8.25
C ILE A 115 -6.73 -18.60 -6.92
N ASP A 116 -5.69 -19.41 -6.66
CA ASP A 116 -4.87 -19.29 -5.46
C ASP A 116 -4.21 -17.91 -5.34
N LEU A 117 -3.72 -17.38 -6.45
CA LEU A 117 -3.09 -16.06 -6.48
C LEU A 117 -4.10 -14.94 -6.17
N ILE A 118 -5.29 -14.97 -6.77
CA ILE A 118 -6.37 -14.02 -6.49
C ILE A 118 -6.78 -14.11 -5.01
N TRP A 119 -6.97 -15.31 -4.51
CA TRP A 119 -7.26 -15.54 -3.09
C TRP A 119 -6.21 -14.90 -2.17
N GLN A 120 -4.94 -15.14 -2.46
CA GLN A 120 -3.83 -14.61 -1.64
C GLN A 120 -3.75 -13.08 -1.66
N VAL A 121 -3.88 -12.47 -2.84
CA VAL A 121 -3.68 -11.02 -3.01
C VAL A 121 -4.96 -10.24 -2.69
N ASP A 122 -6.11 -10.68 -3.20
CA ASP A 122 -7.33 -9.86 -3.19
C ASP A 122 -8.22 -10.12 -1.97
N LEU A 123 -7.99 -11.23 -1.24
CA LEU A 123 -8.77 -11.54 -0.05
C LEU A 123 -7.91 -11.75 1.19
N ARG A 124 -7.03 -12.76 1.20
CA ARG A 124 -6.22 -13.07 2.39
C ARG A 124 -5.28 -11.90 2.76
N GLY A 125 -4.60 -11.31 1.79
CA GLY A 125 -3.70 -10.17 2.01
C GLY A 125 -4.39 -9.00 2.69
N PRO A 126 -5.51 -8.49 2.16
CA PRO A 126 -6.36 -7.49 2.82
C PRO A 126 -6.77 -7.82 4.24
N LEU A 127 -7.21 -9.06 4.49
CA LEU A 127 -7.58 -9.50 5.84
C LEU A 127 -6.39 -9.46 6.81
N LEU A 128 -5.21 -9.90 6.35
CA LEU A 128 -3.99 -9.86 7.15
C LEU A 128 -3.52 -8.41 7.39
N LEU A 129 -3.60 -7.54 6.38
CA LEU A 129 -3.29 -6.13 6.55
C LEU A 129 -4.18 -5.47 7.60
N MET A 130 -5.49 -5.69 7.54
CA MET A 130 -6.42 -5.20 8.55
C MET A 130 -6.14 -5.80 9.93
N LYS A 131 -5.85 -7.10 10.01
CA LYS A 131 -5.52 -7.77 11.28
C LYS A 131 -4.32 -7.12 11.97
N HIS A 132 -3.25 -6.84 11.24
CA HIS A 132 -2.05 -6.21 11.80
C HIS A 132 -2.22 -4.72 12.07
N ALA A 133 -3.01 -4.01 11.25
CA ALA A 133 -3.26 -2.58 11.43
C ALA A 133 -4.25 -2.27 12.57
N LEU A 134 -5.21 -3.15 12.82
CA LEU A 134 -6.32 -2.89 13.75
C LEU A 134 -5.89 -2.44 15.15
N PRO A 135 -4.87 -3.03 15.82
CA PRO A 135 -4.44 -2.57 17.15
C PRO A 135 -3.93 -1.13 17.17
N HIS A 136 -3.42 -0.64 16.04
CA HIS A 136 -2.94 0.74 15.90
C HIS A 136 -4.08 1.69 15.55
N LEU A 137 -4.97 1.28 14.64
CA LEU A 137 -6.16 2.06 14.27
C LEU A 137 -7.10 2.32 15.45
N GLN A 138 -7.21 1.38 16.39
CA GLN A 138 -8.03 1.53 17.60
C GLN A 138 -7.47 2.57 18.58
N LYS A 139 -6.18 2.93 18.46
CA LYS A 139 -5.53 3.95 19.28
C LYS A 139 -5.57 5.34 18.65
N ALA A 140 -6.00 5.40 17.41
CA ALA A 140 -6.03 6.64 16.62
C ALA A 140 -7.14 7.62 17.06
#